data_0c1848082d310460827e23db622ae261
#
_entry.id   0c1848082d310460827e23db622ae261
#
_cell.length_a   1.000
_cell.length_b   1.000
_cell.length_c   1.000
_cell.angle_alpha   90.00
_cell.angle_beta   90.00
_cell.angle_gamma   90.00
#
_symmetry.space_group_name_H-M   'P 1'
#
loop_
_entity.id
_entity.type
_entity.pdbx_description
1 polymer ?
#
loop_
_entity_poly.entity_id
_entity_poly.type
_entity_poly.pdbx_seq_one_letter_code
_entity_poly.pdbx_strand_id
1 'polypeptide(L)'
;MAFQSDYYKAPTIISPDDGYHYFFGYYDLRASRGKRHLAHRVAFMDRLPTAEDVAQLGYLEDGKFTAFAETTAWNFQQGALLQYHPVLADTVFYNTVHEGKFCTAVHQYETGEKRYTDRPAATVSGDGKWGLAINFGRIYAFRAGYGYAGAEDPWRDINAPADDGIYLTDMEQGTSKLLIAYDRLAAICGYPPEQKILINHINFGPDCRHYVALLRNFPVPGVKGWRTTMLVGDLEGNVRVLLRQTYVSHYIWANKEYVFAHCSPESMEKKSLYRICVADGSWKEFDMPLFHCKGETDLHCNISPDGNYIIGDTYPREGMRAIEAINLQTGACRTLLRAQTVIPTNPDIRCDLHNRFVFDGSAISYDTTQNGCRQIAVVDMHALDF
;
A
#
# COMPACT_ATOMS: atom_id res chain seq x y z
N MET A 1 25.54 -13.24 -8.10
CA MET A 1 24.97 -13.71 -6.83
C MET A 1 23.54 -13.18 -6.75
N ALA A 2 22.57 -13.98 -6.41
CA ALA A 2 21.15 -13.57 -6.33
C ALA A 2 20.85 -12.64 -5.14
N PHE A 3 21.79 -12.48 -4.23
CA PHE A 3 21.61 -11.74 -2.98
C PHE A 3 22.93 -11.14 -2.48
N GLN A 4 22.88 -9.92 -1.95
CA GLN A 4 23.98 -9.25 -1.26
C GLN A 4 23.41 -8.44 -0.08
N SER A 5 24.08 -8.43 1.07
CA SER A 5 23.66 -7.72 2.28
C SER A 5 24.87 -7.22 3.05
N ASP A 6 24.73 -6.04 3.67
CA ASP A 6 25.62 -5.56 4.74
C ASP A 6 25.25 -6.20 6.08
N TYR A 7 24.19 -6.97 6.10
CA TYR A 7 23.63 -7.69 7.23
C TYR A 7 24.27 -9.09 7.35
N TYR A 8 24.56 -9.54 8.57
CA TYR A 8 25.30 -10.78 8.84
C TYR A 8 24.52 -12.09 8.61
N LYS A 9 23.20 -12.05 8.50
CA LYS A 9 22.35 -13.22 8.23
C LYS A 9 21.64 -13.08 6.89
N ALA A 10 21.68 -14.13 6.08
CA ALA A 10 20.89 -14.18 4.86
C ALA A 10 19.40 -14.14 5.18
N PRO A 11 18.57 -13.50 4.32
CA PRO A 11 17.11 -13.54 4.46
C PRO A 11 16.60 -14.98 4.42
N THR A 12 15.55 -15.24 5.17
CA THR A 12 14.84 -16.52 5.16
C THR A 12 13.60 -16.41 4.29
N ILE A 13 13.46 -17.26 3.29
CA ILE A 13 12.20 -17.45 2.56
C ILE A 13 11.25 -18.21 3.49
N ILE A 14 10.08 -17.62 3.76
CA ILE A 14 9.06 -18.20 4.64
C ILE A 14 7.90 -18.84 3.87
N SER A 15 7.78 -18.56 2.57
CA SER A 15 6.79 -19.19 1.69
C SER A 15 7.27 -20.57 1.22
N PRO A 16 6.36 -21.55 0.99
CA PRO A 16 6.69 -22.84 0.40
C PRO A 16 7.31 -22.71 -1.01
N ASP A 17 8.09 -23.72 -1.40
CA ASP A 17 8.54 -23.94 -2.78
C ASP A 17 7.72 -25.10 -3.36
N ASP A 18 6.49 -24.82 -3.75
CA ASP A 18 5.46 -25.81 -4.15
C ASP A 18 4.89 -25.54 -5.56
N GLY A 19 5.56 -24.67 -6.32
CA GLY A 19 5.14 -24.28 -7.67
C GLY A 19 4.10 -23.16 -7.72
N TYR A 20 3.64 -22.67 -6.59
CA TYR A 20 2.80 -21.48 -6.49
C TYR A 20 3.63 -20.22 -6.25
N HIS A 21 2.97 -19.07 -6.43
CA HIS A 21 3.53 -17.76 -6.15
C HIS A 21 2.89 -17.19 -4.89
N TYR A 22 3.73 -16.63 -4.00
CA TYR A 22 3.32 -16.06 -2.73
C TYR A 22 3.69 -14.58 -2.66
N PHE A 23 2.78 -13.74 -2.18
CA PHE A 23 3.03 -12.33 -1.92
C PHE A 23 2.08 -11.81 -0.86
N PHE A 24 2.43 -10.71 -0.24
CA PHE A 24 1.53 -10.02 0.67
C PHE A 24 0.91 -8.79 0.00
N GLY A 25 1.69 -8.06 -0.78
CA GLY A 25 1.27 -6.87 -1.50
C GLY A 25 1.72 -5.59 -0.79
N TYR A 26 0.83 -4.86 -0.11
CA TYR A 26 1.12 -3.49 0.29
C TYR A 26 1.91 -3.37 1.60
N TYR A 27 2.71 -2.30 1.74
CA TYR A 27 3.73 -2.15 2.81
C TYR A 27 3.19 -1.64 4.15
N ASP A 28 2.00 -1.02 4.21
CA ASP A 28 1.46 -0.36 5.41
C ASP A 28 0.30 -1.12 6.06
N LEU A 29 0.09 -2.37 5.70
CA LEU A 29 -0.95 -3.24 6.24
C LEU A 29 -0.40 -4.14 7.35
N ARG A 30 -1.29 -4.56 8.27
CA ARG A 30 -0.97 -5.47 9.37
C ARG A 30 -0.77 -6.90 8.86
N ALA A 31 0.46 -7.21 8.47
CA ALA A 31 0.83 -8.46 7.79
C ALA A 31 0.99 -9.65 8.73
N SER A 32 1.30 -9.43 10.00
CA SER A 32 1.61 -10.54 10.92
C SER A 32 0.91 -10.41 12.27
N ARG A 33 0.75 -11.56 12.91
CA ARG A 33 0.34 -11.68 14.31
C ARG A 33 0.99 -12.92 14.92
N GLY A 34 1.73 -12.74 16.02
CA GLY A 34 2.56 -13.79 16.57
C GLY A 34 3.53 -14.33 15.51
N LYS A 35 3.55 -15.62 15.24
CA LYS A 35 4.39 -16.26 14.22
C LYS A 35 3.73 -16.35 12.83
N ARG A 36 2.45 -16.00 12.70
CA ARG A 36 1.68 -16.11 11.46
C ARG A 36 1.88 -14.86 10.60
N HIS A 37 2.26 -15.04 9.35
CA HIS A 37 2.36 -13.99 8.34
C HIS A 37 1.29 -14.22 7.27
N LEU A 38 0.42 -13.23 7.03
CA LEU A 38 -0.61 -13.31 5.99
C LEU A 38 0.02 -13.34 4.59
N ALA A 39 -0.61 -14.06 3.68
CA ALA A 39 -0.15 -14.17 2.29
C ALA A 39 -1.31 -14.42 1.33
N HIS A 40 -1.10 -13.99 0.09
CA HIS A 40 -1.84 -14.42 -1.09
C HIS A 40 -1.06 -15.54 -1.76
N ARG A 41 -1.76 -16.58 -2.26
CA ARG A 41 -1.21 -17.65 -3.08
C ARG A 41 -1.90 -17.66 -4.43
N VAL A 42 -1.14 -17.61 -5.52
CA VAL A 42 -1.66 -17.58 -6.89
C VAL A 42 -0.86 -18.54 -7.80
N ALA A 43 -1.45 -18.95 -8.92
CA ALA A 43 -0.84 -19.92 -9.83
C ALA A 43 0.05 -19.29 -10.92
N PHE A 44 0.08 -17.96 -11.05
CA PHE A 44 0.81 -17.24 -12.09
C PHE A 44 1.36 -15.91 -11.60
N MET A 45 2.34 -15.33 -12.34
CA MET A 45 2.88 -13.99 -12.03
C MET A 45 3.27 -13.19 -13.28
N ASP A 46 2.94 -13.66 -14.47
CA ASP A 46 3.43 -13.17 -15.76
C ASP A 46 2.41 -12.31 -16.53
N ARG A 47 1.18 -12.19 -16.00
CA ARG A 47 0.10 -11.38 -16.55
C ARG A 47 -0.73 -10.71 -15.46
N LEU A 48 -1.55 -9.73 -15.85
CA LEU A 48 -2.58 -9.19 -14.95
C LEU A 48 -3.66 -10.24 -14.65
N PRO A 49 -4.26 -10.22 -13.43
CA PRO A 49 -5.43 -11.04 -13.16
C PRO A 49 -6.64 -10.59 -13.98
N THR A 50 -7.50 -11.55 -14.34
CA THR A 50 -8.84 -11.34 -14.88
C THR A 50 -9.89 -11.39 -13.76
N ALA A 51 -11.16 -11.17 -14.08
CA ALA A 51 -12.25 -11.23 -13.10
C ALA A 51 -12.50 -12.65 -12.56
N GLU A 52 -12.00 -13.67 -13.24
CA GLU A 52 -12.15 -15.09 -12.89
C GLU A 52 -10.94 -15.64 -12.11
N ASP A 53 -9.81 -14.93 -12.11
CA ASP A 53 -8.60 -15.40 -11.47
C ASP A 53 -8.71 -15.30 -9.94
N VAL A 54 -8.56 -16.43 -9.28
CA VAL A 54 -8.68 -16.54 -7.82
C VAL A 54 -7.33 -16.45 -7.16
N ALA A 55 -7.22 -15.61 -6.12
CA ALA A 55 -6.15 -15.68 -5.12
C ALA A 55 -6.65 -16.41 -3.88
N GLN A 56 -5.88 -17.36 -3.39
CA GLN A 56 -6.12 -17.95 -2.08
C GLN A 56 -5.49 -17.07 -1.01
N LEU A 57 -6.24 -16.83 0.05
CA LEU A 57 -5.83 -16.03 1.21
C LEU A 57 -5.56 -16.96 2.38
N GLY A 58 -4.43 -16.75 3.06
CA GLY A 58 -4.03 -17.60 4.15
C GLY A 58 -2.92 -16.97 4.98
N TYR A 59 -2.30 -17.79 5.82
CA TYR A 59 -1.11 -17.41 6.57
C TYR A 59 0.02 -18.43 6.37
N LEU A 60 1.23 -17.92 6.50
CA LEU A 60 2.47 -18.69 6.55
C LEU A 60 2.88 -18.88 8.00
N GLU A 61 3.16 -20.13 8.41
CA GLU A 61 3.70 -20.50 9.69
C GLU A 61 4.59 -21.74 9.52
N ASP A 62 5.81 -21.71 10.03
CA ASP A 62 6.79 -22.79 9.95
C ASP A 62 6.99 -23.34 8.51
N GLY A 63 7.06 -22.44 7.53
CA GLY A 63 7.28 -22.79 6.10
C GLY A 63 6.06 -23.42 5.42
N LYS A 64 4.88 -23.40 6.03
CA LYS A 64 3.63 -23.93 5.48
C LYS A 64 2.62 -22.82 5.23
N PHE A 65 1.84 -22.97 4.18
CA PHE A 65 0.70 -22.10 3.90
C PHE A 65 -0.60 -22.76 4.31
N THR A 66 -1.37 -22.09 5.16
CA THR A 66 -2.72 -22.51 5.56
C THR A 66 -3.72 -21.52 4.97
N ALA A 67 -4.50 -22.00 3.98
CA ALA A 67 -5.55 -21.20 3.35
C ALA A 67 -6.80 -21.15 4.23
N PHE A 68 -7.46 -19.99 4.28
CA PHE A 68 -8.75 -19.80 4.98
C PHE A 68 -9.83 -19.12 4.11
N ALA A 69 -9.47 -18.52 2.99
CA ALA A 69 -10.42 -17.87 2.08
C ALA A 69 -9.89 -17.82 0.65
N GLU A 70 -10.77 -17.42 -0.27
CA GLU A 70 -10.46 -17.13 -1.67
C GLU A 70 -11.13 -15.82 -2.08
N THR A 71 -10.54 -15.14 -3.08
CA THR A 71 -11.10 -13.91 -3.63
C THR A 71 -10.67 -13.70 -5.09
N THR A 72 -11.54 -13.05 -5.88
CA THR A 72 -11.20 -12.49 -7.20
C THR A 72 -10.92 -10.98 -7.15
N ALA A 73 -11.13 -10.32 -5.97
CA ALA A 73 -10.84 -8.92 -5.75
C ALA A 73 -9.38 -8.72 -5.30
N TRP A 74 -8.44 -8.87 -6.23
CA TRP A 74 -7.02 -8.75 -5.93
C TRP A 74 -6.20 -8.20 -7.11
N ASN A 75 -5.01 -7.73 -6.81
CA ASN A 75 -3.99 -7.34 -7.78
C ASN A 75 -2.59 -7.59 -7.21
N PHE A 76 -1.55 -7.52 -8.04
CA PHE A 76 -0.18 -7.80 -7.59
C PHE A 76 0.46 -6.69 -6.73
N GLN A 77 -0.06 -5.47 -6.77
CA GLN A 77 0.53 -4.34 -6.08
C GLN A 77 0.04 -4.19 -4.63
N GLN A 78 -1.23 -4.52 -4.38
CA GLN A 78 -1.87 -4.32 -3.07
C GLN A 78 -2.56 -5.59 -2.56
N GLY A 79 -2.54 -6.68 -3.34
CA GLY A 79 -3.30 -7.88 -3.02
C GLY A 79 -4.80 -7.59 -2.96
N ALA A 80 -5.48 -8.26 -2.07
CA ALA A 80 -6.86 -8.03 -1.67
C ALA A 80 -6.98 -7.05 -0.48
N LEU A 81 -5.94 -6.25 -0.18
CA LEU A 81 -5.81 -5.45 1.04
C LEU A 81 -5.98 -6.30 2.33
N LEU A 82 -5.50 -7.54 2.24
CA LEU A 82 -5.53 -8.52 3.33
C LEU A 82 -4.71 -8.03 4.53
N GLN A 83 -5.33 -7.99 5.71
CA GLN A 83 -4.66 -7.56 6.93
C GLN A 83 -5.33 -8.13 8.18
N TYR A 84 -4.58 -8.29 9.26
CA TYR A 84 -5.16 -8.63 10.55
C TYR A 84 -6.04 -7.52 11.10
N HIS A 85 -7.16 -7.90 11.77
CA HIS A 85 -7.94 -6.97 12.57
C HIS A 85 -7.06 -6.47 13.74
N PRO A 86 -6.99 -5.17 14.05
CA PRO A 86 -6.04 -4.65 15.06
C PRO A 86 -6.28 -5.19 16.47
N VAL A 87 -7.51 -5.54 16.81
CA VAL A 87 -7.93 -5.92 18.18
C VAL A 87 -8.38 -7.38 18.26
N LEU A 88 -9.26 -7.83 17.35
CA LEU A 88 -9.86 -9.16 17.43
C LEU A 88 -8.86 -10.24 16.98
N ALA A 89 -8.70 -11.27 17.82
CA ALA A 89 -7.87 -12.42 17.49
C ALA A 89 -8.48 -13.19 16.30
N ASP A 90 -7.58 -13.84 15.51
CA ASP A 90 -7.95 -14.72 14.38
C ASP A 90 -8.95 -14.10 13.38
N THR A 91 -9.00 -12.76 13.36
CA THR A 91 -9.87 -11.99 12.48
C THR A 91 -9.02 -11.20 11.48
N VAL A 92 -9.46 -11.21 10.23
CA VAL A 92 -8.83 -10.50 9.12
C VAL A 92 -9.83 -9.67 8.34
N PHE A 93 -9.33 -8.64 7.68
CA PHE A 93 -10.03 -7.90 6.63
C PHE A 93 -9.42 -8.27 5.28
N TYR A 94 -10.24 -8.40 4.26
CA TYR A 94 -9.80 -8.49 2.87
C TYR A 94 -10.94 -8.12 1.92
N ASN A 95 -10.61 -7.60 0.75
CA ASN A 95 -11.61 -7.31 -0.26
C ASN A 95 -11.97 -8.60 -1.03
N THR A 96 -13.24 -8.71 -1.38
CA THR A 96 -13.80 -9.88 -2.08
C THR A 96 -15.01 -9.48 -2.90
N VAL A 97 -15.59 -10.45 -3.59
CA VAL A 97 -16.90 -10.35 -4.24
C VAL A 97 -17.90 -11.19 -3.47
N HIS A 98 -18.97 -10.57 -3.00
CA HIS A 98 -20.09 -11.23 -2.33
C HIS A 98 -21.40 -10.80 -2.99
N GLU A 99 -22.26 -11.77 -3.37
CA GLU A 99 -23.50 -11.53 -4.12
C GLU A 99 -23.32 -10.62 -5.34
N GLY A 100 -22.22 -10.83 -6.09
CA GLY A 100 -21.90 -10.06 -7.29
C GLY A 100 -21.38 -8.63 -7.04
N LYS A 101 -21.12 -8.23 -5.79
CA LYS A 101 -20.64 -6.90 -5.43
C LYS A 101 -19.25 -6.96 -4.78
N PHE A 102 -18.39 -6.04 -5.17
CA PHE A 102 -17.12 -5.84 -4.46
C PHE A 102 -17.38 -5.26 -3.07
N CYS A 103 -16.79 -5.88 -2.06
CA CYS A 103 -16.96 -5.55 -0.65
C CYS A 103 -15.71 -5.90 0.16
N THR A 104 -15.67 -5.55 1.44
CA THR A 104 -14.69 -6.07 2.39
C THR A 104 -15.34 -7.16 3.25
N ALA A 105 -14.68 -8.30 3.37
CA ALA A 105 -15.02 -9.31 4.37
C ALA A 105 -14.30 -9.01 5.69
N VAL A 106 -15.03 -9.08 6.79
CA VAL A 106 -14.52 -9.21 8.15
C VAL A 106 -14.65 -10.67 8.51
N HIS A 107 -13.55 -11.40 8.53
CA HIS A 107 -13.54 -12.86 8.61
C HIS A 107 -12.81 -13.34 9.85
N GLN A 108 -13.52 -14.01 10.75
CA GLN A 108 -12.96 -14.77 11.85
C GLN A 108 -12.63 -16.18 11.30
N TYR A 109 -11.36 -16.40 10.92
CA TYR A 109 -10.98 -17.54 10.09
C TYR A 109 -10.92 -18.87 10.83
N GLU A 110 -10.84 -18.91 12.17
CA GLU A 110 -10.89 -20.15 12.94
C GLU A 110 -12.33 -20.70 13.05
N THR A 111 -13.33 -19.83 13.14
CA THR A 111 -14.76 -20.24 13.17
C THR A 111 -15.41 -20.27 11.79
N GLY A 112 -14.82 -19.56 10.82
CA GLY A 112 -15.40 -19.37 9.49
C GLY A 112 -16.47 -18.29 9.43
N GLU A 113 -16.75 -17.57 10.54
CA GLU A 113 -17.75 -16.48 10.56
C GLU A 113 -17.29 -15.31 9.69
N LYS A 114 -18.19 -14.81 8.82
CA LYS A 114 -17.94 -13.69 7.92
C LYS A 114 -19.05 -12.66 7.98
N ARG A 115 -18.65 -11.40 7.98
CA ARG A 115 -19.52 -10.26 7.72
C ARG A 115 -18.98 -9.50 6.53
N TYR A 116 -19.84 -8.81 5.81
CA TYR A 116 -19.46 -8.10 4.60
C TYR A 116 -19.90 -6.65 4.68
N THR A 117 -19.06 -5.75 4.17
CA THR A 117 -19.43 -4.35 3.98
C THR A 117 -20.13 -4.18 2.63
N ASP A 118 -20.79 -3.05 2.42
CA ASP A 118 -21.42 -2.73 1.14
C ASP A 118 -20.46 -2.17 0.07
N ARG A 119 -19.19 -1.86 0.46
CA ARG A 119 -18.12 -1.36 -0.42
C ARG A 119 -16.77 -1.93 -0.04
N PRO A 120 -15.83 -2.08 -1.01
CA PRO A 120 -14.47 -2.50 -0.72
C PRO A 120 -13.68 -1.35 -0.07
N ALA A 121 -13.15 -1.57 1.13
CA ALA A 121 -12.32 -0.61 1.82
C ALA A 121 -10.90 -0.56 1.21
N ALA A 122 -10.36 0.64 1.06
CA ALA A 122 -8.97 0.87 0.71
C ALA A 122 -8.05 0.90 1.93
N THR A 123 -8.60 1.24 3.09
CA THR A 123 -7.89 1.23 4.37
C THR A 123 -8.88 1.02 5.52
N VAL A 124 -8.38 0.49 6.65
CA VAL A 124 -9.15 0.31 7.88
C VAL A 124 -8.41 0.98 9.04
N SER A 125 -9.15 1.70 9.88
CA SER A 125 -8.61 2.41 11.04
C SER A 125 -7.85 1.51 12.01
N GLY A 126 -6.93 2.09 12.79
CA GLY A 126 -6.11 1.38 13.75
C GLY A 126 -6.88 0.73 14.90
N ASP A 127 -8.15 1.09 15.12
CA ASP A 127 -9.07 0.47 16.07
C ASP A 127 -10.02 -0.56 15.41
N GLY A 128 -10.00 -0.67 14.07
CA GLY A 128 -10.82 -1.61 13.30
C GLY A 128 -12.27 -1.21 13.12
N LYS A 129 -12.68 0.00 13.55
CA LYS A 129 -14.09 0.43 13.53
C LYS A 129 -14.51 1.05 12.21
N TRP A 130 -13.59 1.76 11.55
CA TRP A 130 -13.87 2.53 10.35
C TRP A 130 -13.06 2.03 9.16
N GLY A 131 -13.69 1.99 8.01
CA GLY A 131 -13.07 1.82 6.71
C GLY A 131 -13.21 3.09 5.86
N LEU A 132 -12.25 3.34 4.97
CA LEU A 132 -12.42 4.29 3.88
C LEU A 132 -12.46 3.52 2.57
N ALA A 133 -13.59 3.63 1.86
CA ALA A 133 -13.78 2.98 0.58
C ALA A 133 -13.65 3.99 -0.57
N ILE A 134 -13.12 3.52 -1.70
CA ILE A 134 -12.93 4.29 -2.93
C ILE A 134 -13.33 3.43 -4.13
N ASN A 135 -13.43 4.04 -5.32
CA ASN A 135 -13.86 3.36 -6.53
C ASN A 135 -12.71 2.58 -7.17
N PHE A 136 -12.63 1.27 -6.92
CA PHE A 136 -11.60 0.39 -7.49
C PHE A 136 -11.75 0.16 -9.01
N GLY A 137 -12.95 0.31 -9.58
CA GLY A 137 -13.15 0.31 -11.04
C GLY A 137 -12.51 1.54 -11.69
N ARG A 138 -12.61 2.71 -11.04
CA ARG A 138 -11.97 3.93 -11.49
C ARG A 138 -10.44 3.85 -11.39
N ILE A 139 -9.92 3.20 -10.33
CA ILE A 139 -8.50 2.89 -10.21
C ILE A 139 -8.06 1.92 -11.31
N TYR A 140 -8.83 0.86 -11.58
CA TYR A 140 -8.52 -0.10 -12.63
C TYR A 140 -8.42 0.56 -14.00
N ALA A 141 -9.34 1.47 -14.32
CA ALA A 141 -9.30 2.24 -15.56
C ALA A 141 -8.10 3.19 -15.66
N PHE A 142 -7.59 3.69 -14.53
CA PHE A 142 -6.39 4.53 -14.46
C PHE A 142 -5.11 3.69 -14.57
N ARG A 143 -5.07 2.58 -13.81
CA ARG A 143 -3.91 1.70 -13.70
C ARG A 143 -4.35 0.31 -13.20
N ALA A 144 -4.44 -0.64 -14.12
CA ALA A 144 -5.03 -1.95 -13.87
C ALA A 144 -4.36 -2.72 -12.69
N GLY A 145 -3.05 -2.54 -12.49
CA GLY A 145 -2.31 -3.19 -11.40
C GLY A 145 -2.69 -2.77 -9.99
N TYR A 146 -3.54 -1.75 -9.82
CA TYR A 146 -3.97 -1.22 -8.50
C TYR A 146 -5.49 -1.32 -8.27
N GLY A 147 -6.27 -1.58 -9.31
CA GLY A 147 -7.71 -1.83 -9.20
C GLY A 147 -8.01 -3.33 -9.23
N TYR A 148 -9.29 -3.65 -9.32
CA TYR A 148 -9.75 -5.04 -9.43
C TYR A 148 -10.34 -5.30 -10.80
N ALA A 149 -9.91 -6.37 -11.45
CA ALA A 149 -10.50 -6.82 -12.70
C ALA A 149 -11.99 -7.16 -12.49
N GLY A 150 -12.84 -6.71 -13.40
CA GLY A 150 -14.30 -6.86 -13.27
C GLY A 150 -14.98 -5.81 -12.38
N ALA A 151 -14.24 -4.96 -11.67
CA ALA A 151 -14.83 -3.83 -10.97
C ALA A 151 -15.28 -2.76 -11.98
N GLU A 152 -16.58 -2.45 -11.99
CA GLU A 152 -17.14 -1.43 -12.86
C GLU A 152 -16.97 -0.02 -12.24
N ASP A 153 -16.78 0.99 -13.10
CA ASP A 153 -16.91 2.40 -12.75
C ASP A 153 -18.21 2.95 -13.36
N PRO A 154 -19.31 3.08 -12.60
CA PRO A 154 -20.56 3.65 -13.11
C PRO A 154 -20.42 5.10 -13.58
N TRP A 155 -19.39 5.79 -13.09
CA TRP A 155 -19.08 7.20 -13.43
C TRP A 155 -17.90 7.33 -14.39
N ARG A 156 -17.60 6.28 -15.17
CA ARG A 156 -16.42 6.27 -16.07
C ARG A 156 -16.33 7.45 -17.04
N ASP A 157 -17.49 7.99 -17.45
CA ASP A 157 -17.59 9.11 -18.39
C ASP A 157 -17.68 10.48 -17.69
N ILE A 158 -17.67 10.51 -16.35
CA ILE A 158 -17.74 11.73 -15.55
C ILE A 158 -16.38 12.01 -14.92
N ASN A 159 -15.84 13.22 -15.15
CA ASN A 159 -14.51 13.59 -14.69
C ASN A 159 -14.39 13.66 -13.16
N ALA A 160 -15.34 14.32 -12.53
CA ALA A 160 -15.45 14.49 -11.09
C ALA A 160 -16.92 14.35 -10.65
N PRO A 161 -17.44 13.13 -10.42
CA PRO A 161 -18.83 12.91 -10.04
C PRO A 161 -19.15 13.47 -8.65
N ALA A 162 -20.41 13.95 -8.50
CA ALA A 162 -20.95 14.50 -7.26
C ALA A 162 -21.45 13.41 -6.27
N ASP A 163 -21.58 12.18 -6.76
CA ASP A 163 -22.13 11.03 -6.03
C ASP A 163 -21.16 9.84 -5.93
N ASP A 164 -19.88 10.09 -6.24
CA ASP A 164 -18.75 9.20 -6.01
C ASP A 164 -17.57 9.97 -5.40
N GLY A 165 -16.68 9.26 -4.65
CA GLY A 165 -15.56 9.89 -3.97
C GLY A 165 -14.95 9.01 -2.90
N ILE A 166 -14.77 9.54 -1.70
CA ILE A 166 -14.35 8.83 -0.51
C ILE A 166 -15.59 8.51 0.32
N TYR A 167 -15.75 7.23 0.69
CA TYR A 167 -16.83 6.76 1.55
C TYR A 167 -16.29 6.37 2.91
N LEU A 168 -17.01 6.72 3.97
CA LEU A 168 -16.80 6.23 5.33
C LEU A 168 -17.65 4.99 5.55
N THR A 169 -17.02 3.88 5.89
CA THR A 169 -17.67 2.59 6.15
C THR A 169 -17.61 2.27 7.64
N ASP A 170 -18.76 1.98 8.25
CA ASP A 170 -18.85 1.35 9.56
C ASP A 170 -18.51 -0.15 9.39
N MET A 171 -17.38 -0.59 9.93
CA MET A 171 -16.88 -1.96 9.74
C MET A 171 -17.66 -2.99 10.57
N GLU A 172 -18.40 -2.56 11.59
CA GLU A 172 -19.27 -3.44 12.39
C GLU A 172 -20.63 -3.64 11.71
N GLN A 173 -21.24 -2.56 11.24
CA GLN A 173 -22.56 -2.59 10.58
C GLN A 173 -22.46 -2.96 9.08
N GLY A 174 -21.29 -2.79 8.47
CA GLY A 174 -21.05 -3.05 7.05
C GLY A 174 -21.62 -2.00 6.10
N THR A 175 -22.03 -0.83 6.61
CA THR A 175 -22.69 0.23 5.83
C THR A 175 -21.76 1.41 5.56
N SER A 176 -21.87 2.00 4.37
CA SER A 176 -21.05 3.13 3.96
C SER A 176 -21.88 4.38 3.65
N LYS A 177 -21.29 5.54 3.92
CA LYS A 177 -21.82 6.84 3.50
C LYS A 177 -20.77 7.62 2.71
N LEU A 178 -21.19 8.36 1.69
CA LEU A 178 -20.30 9.28 0.98
C LEU A 178 -19.82 10.35 1.96
N LEU A 179 -18.50 10.38 2.18
CA LEU A 179 -17.84 11.32 3.08
C LEU A 179 -17.52 12.62 2.37
N ILE A 180 -16.92 12.53 1.16
CA ILE A 180 -16.66 13.67 0.30
C ILE A 180 -16.65 13.23 -1.16
N ALA A 181 -17.33 13.98 -2.01
CA ALA A 181 -17.46 13.69 -3.43
C ALA A 181 -16.28 14.24 -4.26
N TYR A 182 -16.08 13.66 -5.45
CA TYR A 182 -14.99 14.07 -6.35
C TYR A 182 -15.14 15.49 -6.86
N ASP A 183 -16.36 16.00 -7.09
CA ASP A 183 -16.59 17.39 -7.51
C ASP A 183 -16.11 18.38 -6.43
N ARG A 184 -16.36 18.07 -5.15
CA ARG A 184 -15.89 18.87 -4.02
C ARG A 184 -14.36 18.80 -3.91
N LEU A 185 -13.78 17.59 -4.07
CA LEU A 185 -12.33 17.41 -4.09
C LEU A 185 -11.68 18.17 -5.25
N ALA A 186 -12.27 18.13 -6.44
CA ALA A 186 -11.79 18.90 -7.60
C ALA A 186 -11.75 20.40 -7.30
N ALA A 187 -12.83 20.93 -6.73
CA ALA A 187 -12.92 22.36 -6.38
C ALA A 187 -11.88 22.75 -5.32
N ILE A 188 -11.75 21.99 -4.23
CA ILE A 188 -10.77 22.24 -3.16
C ILE A 188 -9.33 22.17 -3.69
N CYS A 189 -9.04 21.19 -4.56
CA CYS A 189 -7.69 20.94 -5.10
C CYS A 189 -7.38 21.76 -6.36
N GLY A 190 -8.33 22.49 -6.89
CA GLY A 190 -8.16 23.36 -8.06
C GLY A 190 -7.97 22.58 -9.38
N TYR A 191 -8.61 21.41 -9.51
CA TYR A 191 -8.68 20.72 -10.79
C TYR A 191 -9.80 21.32 -11.66
N PRO A 192 -9.53 21.55 -12.95
CA PRO A 192 -10.55 22.08 -13.86
C PRO A 192 -11.60 21.01 -14.19
N PRO A 193 -12.84 21.41 -14.56
CA PRO A 193 -13.96 20.48 -14.79
C PRO A 193 -13.70 19.41 -15.88
N GLU A 194 -12.86 19.72 -16.85
CA GLU A 194 -12.46 18.79 -17.92
C GLU A 194 -11.46 17.73 -17.48
N GLN A 195 -10.87 17.87 -16.29
CA GLN A 195 -9.86 16.97 -15.79
C GLN A 195 -10.46 15.81 -15.01
N LYS A 196 -10.34 14.60 -15.54
CA LYS A 196 -10.72 13.38 -14.81
C LYS A 196 -9.74 13.12 -13.67
N ILE A 197 -10.28 12.83 -12.47
CA ILE A 197 -9.51 12.62 -11.24
C ILE A 197 -9.90 11.32 -10.54
N LEU A 198 -9.02 10.85 -9.66
CA LEU A 198 -9.26 9.68 -8.79
C LEU A 198 -8.44 9.79 -7.51
N ILE A 199 -8.88 9.06 -6.46
CA ILE A 199 -8.05 8.72 -5.30
C ILE A 199 -7.43 7.34 -5.55
N ASN A 200 -6.11 7.17 -5.30
CA ASN A 200 -5.49 5.85 -5.45
C ASN A 200 -4.69 5.36 -4.25
N HIS A 201 -4.29 6.22 -3.35
CA HIS A 201 -3.72 5.88 -2.04
C HIS A 201 -4.45 6.67 -0.97
N ILE A 202 -4.91 5.98 0.07
CA ILE A 202 -5.60 6.58 1.20
C ILE A 202 -5.34 5.74 2.44
N ASN A 203 -4.91 6.38 3.55
CA ASN A 203 -4.59 5.68 4.79
C ASN A 203 -5.02 6.49 6.00
N PHE A 204 -5.58 5.80 6.98
CA PHE A 204 -5.85 6.39 8.29
C PHE A 204 -4.57 6.81 8.99
N GLY A 205 -4.64 7.91 9.69
CA GLY A 205 -3.65 8.30 10.69
C GLY A 205 -3.74 7.43 11.95
N PRO A 206 -2.69 7.46 12.80
CA PRO A 206 -2.65 6.67 14.03
C PRO A 206 -3.71 7.10 15.07
N ASP A 207 -4.36 8.24 14.89
CA ASP A 207 -5.46 8.70 15.73
C ASP A 207 -6.84 8.12 15.35
N CYS A 208 -6.92 7.31 14.29
CA CYS A 208 -8.14 6.71 13.75
C CYS A 208 -9.24 7.72 13.35
N ARG A 209 -8.89 8.99 13.17
CA ARG A 209 -9.82 10.10 12.87
C ARG A 209 -9.45 10.86 11.61
N HIS A 210 -8.16 11.08 11.40
CA HIS A 210 -7.66 11.71 10.20
C HIS A 210 -7.17 10.67 9.21
N TYR A 211 -7.17 11.03 7.94
CA TYR A 211 -6.58 10.24 6.87
C TYR A 211 -5.78 11.15 5.92
N VAL A 212 -4.80 10.59 5.27
CA VAL A 212 -4.12 11.21 4.14
C VAL A 212 -4.50 10.47 2.88
N ALA A 213 -4.74 11.22 1.79
CA ALA A 213 -5.07 10.65 0.48
C ALA A 213 -4.29 11.34 -0.64
N LEU A 214 -4.02 10.57 -1.71
CA LEU A 214 -3.44 11.06 -2.95
C LEU A 214 -4.52 11.15 -4.03
N LEU A 215 -4.91 12.37 -4.35
CA LEU A 215 -5.80 12.69 -5.47
C LEU A 215 -4.95 12.91 -6.72
N ARG A 216 -5.20 12.15 -7.77
CA ARG A 216 -4.46 12.18 -9.04
C ARG A 216 -5.37 12.55 -10.20
N ASN A 217 -4.82 13.24 -11.21
CA ASN A 217 -5.49 13.36 -12.47
C ASN A 217 -5.17 12.17 -13.39
N PHE A 218 -6.09 11.80 -14.26
CA PHE A 218 -5.81 10.90 -15.38
C PHE A 218 -4.79 11.54 -16.32
N PRO A 219 -3.97 10.74 -17.02
CA PRO A 219 -2.99 11.28 -17.97
C PRO A 219 -3.63 12.22 -18.99
N VAL A 220 -2.97 13.35 -19.27
CA VAL A 220 -3.37 14.31 -20.27
C VAL A 220 -2.53 14.10 -21.51
N PRO A 221 -3.12 14.04 -22.72
CA PRO A 221 -2.37 13.90 -23.97
C PRO A 221 -1.27 14.96 -24.10
N GLY A 222 -0.03 14.53 -24.41
CA GLY A 222 1.12 15.42 -24.55
C GLY A 222 1.77 15.88 -23.24
N VAL A 223 1.23 15.49 -22.07
CA VAL A 223 1.82 15.76 -20.76
C VAL A 223 2.38 14.46 -20.18
N LYS A 224 3.68 14.47 -19.84
CA LYS A 224 4.33 13.30 -19.24
C LYS A 224 3.83 13.08 -17.79
N GLY A 225 3.31 11.88 -17.52
CA GLY A 225 2.85 11.46 -16.20
C GLY A 225 1.54 12.14 -15.78
N TRP A 226 1.32 12.22 -14.50
CA TRP A 226 0.17 12.85 -13.85
C TRP A 226 0.60 13.75 -12.70
N ARG A 227 -0.30 14.63 -12.26
CA ARG A 227 -0.13 15.46 -11.07
C ARG A 227 -0.86 14.83 -9.89
N THR A 228 -0.28 14.96 -8.72
CA THR A 228 -0.84 14.45 -7.47
C THR A 228 -1.06 15.60 -6.50
N THR A 229 -2.24 15.67 -5.90
CA THR A 229 -2.51 16.50 -4.73
C THR A 229 -2.52 15.59 -3.52
N MET A 230 -1.69 15.89 -2.52
CA MET A 230 -1.74 15.26 -1.22
C MET A 230 -2.67 16.04 -0.32
N LEU A 231 -3.63 15.36 0.29
CA LEU A 231 -4.62 15.98 1.16
C LEU A 231 -4.73 15.23 2.48
N VAL A 232 -5.12 15.94 3.53
CA VAL A 232 -5.56 15.38 4.80
C VAL A 232 -7.05 15.65 4.96
N GLY A 233 -7.80 14.64 5.42
CA GLY A 233 -9.22 14.75 5.74
C GLY A 233 -9.55 14.13 7.09
N ASP A 234 -10.78 14.36 7.55
CA ASP A 234 -11.35 13.80 8.78
C ASP A 234 -12.66 13.02 8.51
N LEU A 235 -13.22 12.40 9.55
CA LEU A 235 -14.45 11.59 9.44
C LEU A 235 -15.73 12.45 9.33
N GLU A 236 -15.63 13.76 9.47
CA GLU A 236 -16.69 14.75 9.26
C GLU A 236 -16.73 15.24 7.80
N GLY A 237 -15.74 14.87 6.97
CA GLY A 237 -15.64 15.25 5.56
C GLY A 237 -14.92 16.59 5.32
N ASN A 238 -14.27 17.14 6.33
CA ASN A 238 -13.38 18.29 6.13
C ASN A 238 -12.10 17.82 5.45
N VAL A 239 -11.62 18.61 4.49
CA VAL A 239 -10.40 18.31 3.73
C VAL A 239 -9.53 19.54 3.60
N ARG A 240 -8.23 19.34 3.73
CA ARG A 240 -7.20 20.33 3.51
C ARG A 240 -6.10 19.81 2.60
N VAL A 241 -5.62 20.64 1.70
CA VAL A 241 -4.50 20.35 0.80
C VAL A 241 -3.18 20.52 1.55
N LEU A 242 -2.33 19.49 1.54
CA LEU A 242 -0.96 19.53 2.03
C LEU A 242 0.03 19.89 0.91
N LEU A 243 -0.04 19.20 -0.23
CA LEU A 243 0.75 19.49 -1.43
C LEU A 243 -0.18 19.54 -2.64
N ARG A 244 -0.06 20.56 -3.46
CA ARG A 244 -0.99 20.82 -4.58
C ARG A 244 -0.38 20.46 -5.92
N GLN A 245 -1.01 19.52 -6.66
CA GLN A 245 -0.76 19.21 -8.07
C GLN A 245 0.73 19.10 -8.43
N THR A 246 1.48 18.36 -7.63
CA THR A 246 2.91 18.11 -7.79
C THR A 246 3.21 16.61 -7.97
N TYR A 247 4.48 16.22 -7.82
CA TYR A 247 4.84 14.80 -7.72
C TYR A 247 4.72 14.34 -6.28
N VAL A 248 3.84 13.37 -6.02
CA VAL A 248 3.80 12.59 -4.77
C VAL A 248 3.54 11.14 -5.15
N SER A 249 4.41 10.24 -4.74
CA SER A 249 4.30 8.83 -5.08
C SER A 249 3.75 7.99 -3.93
N HIS A 250 4.48 7.91 -2.84
CA HIS A 250 4.14 7.10 -1.66
C HIS A 250 4.38 7.90 -0.39
N TYR A 251 3.71 7.49 0.69
CA TYR A 251 3.87 8.11 2.01
C TYR A 251 3.60 7.09 3.12
N ILE A 252 4.05 7.39 4.32
CA ILE A 252 3.74 6.68 5.56
C ILE A 252 3.51 7.69 6.69
N TRP A 253 2.59 7.41 7.58
CA TRP A 253 2.43 8.17 8.82
C TRP A 253 3.62 7.91 9.75
N ALA A 254 4.32 8.97 10.15
CA ALA A 254 5.36 8.90 11.17
C ALA A 254 4.74 8.90 12.58
N ASN A 255 3.76 9.76 12.76
CA ASN A 255 2.94 9.92 13.96
C ASN A 255 1.69 10.75 13.62
N LYS A 256 0.92 11.20 14.61
CA LYS A 256 -0.28 12.03 14.41
C LYS A 256 -0.01 13.41 13.78
N GLU A 257 1.23 13.88 13.77
CA GLU A 257 1.62 15.24 13.34
C GLU A 257 2.29 15.26 11.98
N TYR A 258 2.96 14.15 11.58
CA TYR A 258 3.80 14.11 10.40
C TYR A 258 3.59 12.85 9.57
N VAL A 259 3.76 13.03 8.26
CA VAL A 259 3.97 11.93 7.31
C VAL A 259 5.34 12.08 6.66
N PHE A 260 5.97 10.95 6.32
CA PHE A 260 7.07 10.91 5.37
C PHE A 260 6.51 10.59 4.00
N ALA A 261 6.90 11.35 2.99
CA ALA A 261 6.45 11.14 1.61
C ALA A 261 7.61 11.25 0.62
N HIS A 262 7.66 10.33 -0.33
CA HIS A 262 8.50 10.48 -1.52
C HIS A 262 7.79 11.41 -2.50
N CYS A 263 8.26 12.63 -2.58
CA CYS A 263 7.56 13.69 -3.31
C CYS A 263 8.51 14.78 -3.82
N SER A 264 7.95 15.78 -4.46
CA SER A 264 8.61 17.01 -4.91
C SER A 264 7.71 18.20 -4.57
N PRO A 265 7.82 18.81 -3.39
CA PRO A 265 6.90 19.83 -2.92
C PRO A 265 6.87 21.10 -3.76
N GLU A 266 8.03 21.54 -4.26
CA GLU A 266 8.17 22.83 -4.98
C GLU A 266 8.10 22.67 -6.50
N SER A 267 8.61 21.56 -7.03
CA SER A 267 8.72 21.33 -8.46
C SER A 267 8.54 19.87 -8.81
N MET A 268 8.28 19.53 -10.07
CA MET A 268 8.18 18.14 -10.51
C MET A 268 9.55 17.43 -10.65
N GLU A 269 10.64 18.15 -10.44
CA GLU A 269 11.99 17.68 -10.80
C GLU A 269 12.78 17.15 -9.61
N LYS A 270 12.72 17.84 -8.46
CA LYS A 270 13.48 17.44 -7.27
C LYS A 270 12.69 16.47 -6.42
N LYS A 271 12.80 15.18 -6.70
CA LYS A 271 12.15 14.11 -5.93
C LYS A 271 13.07 13.65 -4.81
N SER A 272 12.54 13.59 -3.60
CA SER A 272 13.26 13.12 -2.40
C SER A 272 12.26 12.65 -1.35
N LEU A 273 12.75 12.19 -0.21
CA LEU A 273 11.92 11.93 0.96
C LEU A 273 11.76 13.24 1.75
N TYR A 274 10.52 13.59 2.06
CA TYR A 274 10.17 14.77 2.84
C TYR A 274 9.33 14.38 4.04
N ARG A 275 9.59 15.03 5.17
CA ARG A 275 8.69 15.05 6.32
C ARG A 275 7.72 16.21 6.14
N ILE A 276 6.41 15.91 6.15
CA ILE A 276 5.34 16.88 5.92
C ILE A 276 4.48 16.97 7.18
N CYS A 277 4.26 18.18 7.69
CA CYS A 277 3.35 18.45 8.78
C CYS A 277 1.91 18.38 8.31
N VAL A 278 1.09 17.52 8.93
CA VAL A 278 -0.32 17.38 8.54
C VAL A 278 -1.17 18.56 9.03
N ALA A 279 -0.68 19.37 9.97
CA ALA A 279 -1.41 20.53 10.49
C ALA A 279 -1.42 21.73 9.54
N ASP A 280 -0.37 21.95 8.75
CA ASP A 280 -0.23 23.15 7.90
C ASP A 280 0.37 22.89 6.52
N GLY A 281 0.82 21.65 6.23
CA GLY A 281 1.47 21.28 4.97
C GLY A 281 2.93 21.74 4.87
N SER A 282 3.50 22.33 5.94
CA SER A 282 4.92 22.65 5.96
C SER A 282 5.78 21.39 5.83
N TRP A 283 6.90 21.51 5.16
CA TRP A 283 7.73 20.34 4.84
C TRP A 283 9.22 20.62 5.06
N LYS A 284 9.95 19.54 5.30
CA LYS A 284 11.40 19.53 5.39
C LYS A 284 11.94 18.33 4.64
N GLU A 285 12.93 18.56 3.76
CA GLU A 285 13.66 17.47 3.11
C GLU A 285 14.38 16.63 4.18
N PHE A 286 14.25 15.32 4.05
CA PHE A 286 14.94 14.37 4.89
C PHE A 286 16.14 13.85 4.09
N ASP A 287 17.34 14.21 4.52
CA ASP A 287 18.57 13.78 3.82
C ASP A 287 18.81 12.27 4.06
N MET A 288 18.81 11.53 2.97
CA MET A 288 18.97 10.08 2.95
C MET A 288 20.15 9.72 2.05
N PRO A 289 21.39 9.76 2.57
CA PRO A 289 22.59 9.62 1.74
C PRO A 289 22.76 8.25 1.07
N LEU A 290 22.16 7.19 1.61
CA LEU A 290 22.23 5.84 1.02
C LEU A 290 21.11 5.55 0.04
N PHE A 291 19.92 6.10 0.27
CA PHE A 291 18.85 5.88 -0.70
C PHE A 291 19.30 6.50 -2.02
N HIS A 292 19.56 5.65 -2.98
CA HIS A 292 19.94 6.05 -4.35
C HIS A 292 18.84 6.88 -5.03
N CYS A 293 17.99 7.47 -4.22
CA CYS A 293 16.81 8.24 -4.56
C CYS A 293 17.10 9.73 -4.83
N LYS A 294 18.34 10.18 -4.84
CA LYS A 294 18.62 11.56 -5.27
C LYS A 294 18.18 11.74 -6.71
N GLY A 295 16.85 11.95 -6.87
CA GLY A 295 16.24 12.39 -8.13
C GLY A 295 15.75 11.31 -9.10
N GLU A 296 16.01 10.01 -8.92
CA GLU A 296 15.76 9.03 -9.99
C GLU A 296 14.83 7.86 -9.64
N THR A 297 14.67 7.49 -8.38
CA THR A 297 13.86 6.32 -8.01
C THR A 297 12.88 6.63 -6.90
N ASP A 298 11.73 5.97 -6.95
CA ASP A 298 10.69 5.97 -5.93
C ASP A 298 11.05 4.98 -4.82
N LEU A 299 10.43 5.10 -3.66
CA LEU A 299 10.61 4.17 -2.55
C LEU A 299 9.31 3.97 -1.76
N HIS A 300 9.15 2.78 -1.19
CA HIS A 300 8.07 2.46 -0.27
C HIS A 300 8.65 2.48 1.15
N CYS A 301 8.39 3.59 1.86
CA CYS A 301 8.88 3.75 3.23
C CYS A 301 8.00 3.02 4.22
N ASN A 302 8.62 2.49 5.28
CA ASN A 302 7.92 2.09 6.49
C ASN A 302 8.71 2.58 7.72
N ILE A 303 8.03 2.74 8.85
CA ILE A 303 8.63 3.19 10.10
C ILE A 303 8.57 2.06 11.14
N SER A 304 9.66 1.89 11.91
CA SER A 304 9.69 0.89 12.97
C SER A 304 8.65 1.18 14.06
N PRO A 305 8.13 0.15 14.74
CA PRO A 305 7.13 0.33 15.79
C PRO A 305 7.56 1.27 16.92
N ASP A 306 8.86 1.34 17.22
CA ASP A 306 9.45 2.24 18.18
C ASP A 306 9.72 3.66 17.64
N GLY A 307 9.51 3.89 16.33
CA GLY A 307 9.72 5.16 15.67
C GLY A 307 11.18 5.55 15.44
N ASN A 308 12.13 4.64 15.67
CA ASN A 308 13.55 4.96 15.61
C ASN A 308 14.17 4.77 14.22
N TYR A 309 13.56 3.95 13.37
CA TYR A 309 14.09 3.63 12.04
C TYR A 309 13.05 3.86 10.94
N ILE A 310 13.49 4.40 9.81
CA ILE A 310 12.80 4.28 8.53
C ILE A 310 13.51 3.18 7.73
N ILE A 311 12.71 2.28 7.16
CA ILE A 311 13.16 1.34 6.13
C ILE A 311 12.47 1.68 4.81
N GLY A 312 13.15 1.47 3.69
CA GLY A 312 12.56 1.69 2.37
C GLY A 312 13.15 0.76 1.34
N ASP A 313 12.31 0.31 0.42
CA ASP A 313 12.77 -0.41 -0.75
C ASP A 313 13.13 0.57 -1.89
N THR A 314 13.94 0.10 -2.83
CA THR A 314 14.29 0.86 -4.01
C THR A 314 13.66 0.25 -5.26
N TYR A 315 13.41 1.06 -6.27
CA TYR A 315 13.12 0.56 -7.61
C TYR A 315 14.35 -0.14 -8.21
N PRO A 316 14.17 -1.05 -9.18
CA PRO A 316 15.28 -1.86 -9.67
C PRO A 316 16.32 -1.01 -10.38
N ARG A 317 17.58 -1.25 -10.02
CA ARG A 317 18.76 -0.71 -10.68
C ARG A 317 19.65 -1.87 -11.09
N GLU A 318 19.96 -1.99 -12.37
CA GLU A 318 20.77 -3.10 -12.92
C GLU A 318 20.21 -4.49 -12.53
N GLY A 319 18.89 -4.63 -12.49
CA GLY A 319 18.23 -5.88 -12.11
C GLY A 319 18.22 -6.19 -10.61
N MET A 320 18.69 -5.26 -9.77
CA MET A 320 18.73 -5.39 -8.30
C MET A 320 17.80 -4.39 -7.65
N ARG A 321 17.15 -4.79 -6.55
CA ARG A 321 16.44 -3.93 -5.59
C ARG A 321 17.14 -3.99 -4.24
N ALA A 322 17.02 -2.94 -3.44
CA ALA A 322 17.57 -2.89 -2.10
C ALA A 322 16.48 -2.58 -1.06
N ILE A 323 16.71 -3.01 0.18
CA ILE A 323 16.07 -2.44 1.37
C ILE A 323 17.16 -1.72 2.15
N GLU A 324 16.91 -0.46 2.43
CA GLU A 324 17.81 0.43 3.16
C GLU A 324 17.14 0.91 4.44
N ALA A 325 17.94 1.16 5.46
CA ALA A 325 17.45 1.63 6.75
C ALA A 325 18.20 2.88 7.20
N ILE A 326 17.47 3.77 7.89
CA ILE A 326 18.02 4.97 8.53
C ILE A 326 17.61 4.97 9.99
N ASN A 327 18.59 5.18 10.85
CA ASN A 327 18.38 5.54 12.24
C ASN A 327 17.98 7.02 12.32
N LEU A 328 16.78 7.33 12.78
CA LEU A 328 16.24 8.69 12.84
C LEU A 328 16.90 9.57 13.90
N GLN A 329 17.56 8.97 14.90
CA GLN A 329 18.25 9.69 15.97
C GLN A 329 19.67 10.08 15.57
N THR A 330 20.39 9.16 14.94
CA THR A 330 21.81 9.36 14.59
C THR A 330 22.02 9.84 13.16
N GLY A 331 21.04 9.62 12.26
CA GLY A 331 21.18 9.81 10.82
C GLY A 331 22.02 8.71 10.13
N ALA A 332 22.46 7.70 10.87
CA ALA A 332 23.24 6.59 10.30
C ALA A 332 22.36 5.77 9.33
N CYS A 333 22.93 5.37 8.21
CA CYS A 333 22.26 4.63 7.15
C CYS A 333 22.96 3.30 6.88
N ARG A 334 22.16 2.28 6.53
CA ARG A 334 22.69 0.96 6.17
C ARG A 334 21.83 0.29 5.09
N THR A 335 22.48 -0.36 4.11
CA THR A 335 21.81 -1.29 3.19
C THR A 335 21.61 -2.63 3.90
N LEU A 336 20.36 -3.00 4.15
CA LEU A 336 20.03 -4.27 4.80
C LEU A 336 20.21 -5.44 3.84
N LEU A 337 19.77 -5.27 2.59
CA LEU A 337 19.93 -6.27 1.53
C LEU A 337 19.84 -5.67 0.14
N ARG A 338 20.37 -6.42 -0.82
CA ARG A 338 20.13 -6.25 -2.26
C ARG A 338 19.70 -7.59 -2.84
N ALA A 339 18.57 -7.63 -3.53
CA ALA A 339 18.01 -8.82 -4.11
C ALA A 339 17.84 -8.66 -5.62
N GLN A 340 18.18 -9.70 -6.36
CA GLN A 340 17.89 -9.77 -7.79
C GLN A 340 16.36 -9.77 -7.97
N THR A 341 15.86 -9.13 -9.02
CA THR A 341 14.42 -9.05 -9.30
C THR A 341 14.10 -9.35 -10.75
N VAL A 342 12.99 -10.03 -10.98
CA VAL A 342 12.44 -10.20 -12.32
C VAL A 342 11.83 -8.87 -12.76
N ILE A 343 12.23 -8.39 -13.94
CA ILE A 343 11.69 -7.18 -14.56
C ILE A 343 10.63 -7.60 -15.58
N PRO A 344 9.34 -7.42 -15.30
CA PRO A 344 8.29 -7.79 -16.25
C PRO A 344 8.16 -6.74 -17.36
N THR A 345 7.64 -7.17 -18.52
CA THR A 345 7.30 -6.26 -19.63
C THR A 345 6.18 -5.30 -19.25
N ASN A 346 5.17 -5.80 -18.53
CA ASN A 346 4.10 -4.97 -17.98
C ASN A 346 4.51 -4.49 -16.56
N PRO A 347 4.71 -3.18 -16.32
CA PRO A 347 5.13 -2.68 -15.02
C PRO A 347 4.07 -2.86 -13.92
N ASP A 348 2.81 -3.11 -14.25
CA ASP A 348 1.74 -3.29 -13.29
C ASP A 348 1.76 -4.65 -12.58
N ILE A 349 2.53 -5.62 -13.12
CA ILE A 349 2.76 -6.91 -12.47
C ILE A 349 4.17 -7.03 -11.86
N ARG A 350 4.90 -5.92 -11.73
CA ARG A 350 6.22 -5.94 -11.07
C ARG A 350 6.09 -6.38 -9.61
N CYS A 351 7.16 -6.91 -9.05
CA CYS A 351 7.26 -7.21 -7.63
C CYS A 351 8.08 -6.11 -6.94
N ASP A 352 7.41 -5.17 -6.30
CA ASP A 352 8.03 -4.25 -5.35
C ASP A 352 8.28 -5.00 -4.05
N LEU A 353 9.36 -4.68 -3.32
CA LEU A 353 9.69 -5.41 -2.10
C LEU A 353 8.67 -5.12 -1.00
N HIS A 354 8.09 -3.90 -0.99
CA HIS A 354 7.06 -3.52 -0.04
C HIS A 354 7.38 -3.96 1.39
N ASN A 355 8.54 -3.53 1.88
CA ASN A 355 9.08 -3.92 3.17
C ASN A 355 8.18 -3.52 4.34
N ARG A 356 8.02 -4.42 5.31
CA ARG A 356 7.10 -4.29 6.45
C ARG A 356 7.77 -4.77 7.72
N PHE A 357 7.53 -4.07 8.84
CA PHE A 357 7.84 -4.63 10.15
C PHE A 357 6.81 -5.69 10.52
N VAL A 358 7.27 -6.86 10.94
CA VAL A 358 6.45 -8.02 11.28
C VAL A 358 6.90 -8.66 12.59
N PHE A 359 6.09 -9.58 13.10
CA PHE A 359 6.38 -10.34 14.32
C PHE A 359 6.74 -9.42 15.49
N ASP A 360 5.83 -8.46 15.77
CA ASP A 360 5.98 -7.44 16.82
C ASP A 360 7.26 -6.59 16.68
N GLY A 361 7.67 -6.35 15.43
CA GLY A 361 8.84 -5.54 15.10
C GLY A 361 10.18 -6.26 15.17
N SER A 362 10.19 -7.59 15.41
CA SER A 362 11.43 -8.37 15.47
C SER A 362 12.02 -8.72 14.11
N ALA A 363 11.28 -8.52 13.02
CA ALA A 363 11.72 -8.81 11.66
C ALA A 363 11.14 -7.83 10.65
N ILE A 364 11.78 -7.75 9.48
CA ILE A 364 11.27 -7.11 8.28
C ILE A 364 10.90 -8.20 7.29
N SER A 365 9.64 -8.25 6.83
CA SER A 365 9.24 -9.06 5.69
C SER A 365 9.24 -8.23 4.40
N TYR A 366 9.40 -8.90 3.28
CA TYR A 366 9.31 -8.29 1.96
C TYR A 366 8.92 -9.31 0.90
N ASP A 367 8.28 -8.85 -0.18
CA ASP A 367 7.97 -9.65 -1.34
C ASP A 367 9.19 -9.68 -2.28
N THR A 368 9.49 -10.82 -2.89
CA THR A 368 10.69 -10.98 -3.73
C THR A 368 10.45 -11.90 -4.92
N THR A 369 11.24 -11.71 -5.96
CA THR A 369 11.34 -12.63 -7.11
C THR A 369 12.76 -13.12 -7.35
N GLN A 370 13.61 -13.07 -6.32
CA GLN A 370 15.02 -13.41 -6.41
C GLN A 370 15.31 -14.85 -6.90
N ASN A 371 14.38 -15.77 -6.70
CA ASN A 371 14.47 -17.17 -7.13
C ASN A 371 13.63 -17.44 -8.41
N GLY A 372 13.21 -16.38 -9.13
CA GLY A 372 12.41 -16.55 -10.35
C GLY A 372 10.91 -16.74 -10.14
N CYS A 373 10.44 -16.83 -8.89
CA CYS A 373 9.03 -16.90 -8.50
C CYS A 373 8.74 -15.86 -7.40
N ARG A 374 7.48 -15.48 -7.22
CA ARG A 374 7.09 -14.60 -6.10
C ARG A 374 7.13 -15.37 -4.79
N GLN A 375 7.86 -14.83 -3.84
CA GLN A 375 8.03 -15.40 -2.50
C GLN A 375 8.01 -14.29 -1.45
N ILE A 376 7.72 -14.66 -0.21
CA ILE A 376 7.87 -13.78 0.95
C ILE A 376 9.13 -14.18 1.69
N ALA A 377 9.98 -13.20 1.96
CA ALA A 377 11.20 -13.36 2.73
C ALA A 377 11.18 -12.50 3.99
N VAL A 378 11.99 -12.87 4.98
CA VAL A 378 12.17 -12.10 6.22
C VAL A 378 13.64 -11.90 6.54
N VAL A 379 13.94 -10.75 7.14
CA VAL A 379 15.23 -10.37 7.73
C VAL A 379 15.01 -10.07 9.21
N ASP A 380 15.86 -10.65 10.06
CA ASP A 380 15.84 -10.41 11.51
C ASP A 380 16.32 -8.98 11.84
N MET A 381 15.59 -8.27 12.70
CA MET A 381 15.87 -6.87 13.09
C MET A 381 16.98 -6.69 14.11
N HIS A 382 17.43 -7.75 14.80
CA HIS A 382 18.49 -7.63 15.85
C HIS A 382 19.82 -7.05 15.37
N ALA A 383 19.96 -6.75 14.10
CA ALA A 383 21.15 -6.10 13.53
C ALA A 383 20.94 -4.63 13.11
N LEU A 384 19.82 -4.00 13.47
CA LEU A 384 19.68 -2.55 13.32
C LEU A 384 20.31 -1.76 14.48
N ASP A 385 21.13 -2.40 15.30
CA ASP A 385 21.98 -1.72 16.28
C ASP A 385 23.10 -0.94 15.56
N PHE A 386 22.74 0.24 14.97
CA PHE A 386 23.68 1.18 14.34
C PHE A 386 23.20 2.63 14.45
#